data_77a8a5cba6f555aa8d3eef7a588c8344
#
_entry.id   77a8a5cba6f555aa8d3eef7a588c8344
#
_cell.length_a   1.000
_cell.length_b   1.000
_cell.length_c   1.000
_cell.angle_alpha   90.00
_cell.angle_beta   90.00
_cell.angle_gamma   90.00
#
_symmetry.space_group_name_H-M   'P 1'
#
loop_
_entity.id
_entity.type
_entity.pdbx_description
1 polymer ?
#
loop_
_entity_poly.entity_id
_entity_poly.type
_entity_poly.pdbx_seq_one_letter_code
_entity_poly.pdbx_strand_id
1 'polypeptide(L)'
;FTEGLALFSSFIMLLNFPRHGKMKGMGQIVTWSIVDETQHAEGMIKLFRTYVEENIEIWNDKTKSEIYSTAEKMVDLEDKFVDLAFKMGAVEGLSPDEVKNYIRYIADRRLISMGMKGIYKVKTNPLPWEETMINAPTHTNFFENRATDYAKGALNGDWSDVWAN
;
A
#
# COMPACT_ATOMS: atom_id res chain seq x y z
N PHE A 1 9.47 4.64 6.71
CA PHE A 1 8.92 3.29 6.41
C PHE A 1 7.44 3.16 6.76
N THR A 2 6.89 3.90 7.73
CA THR A 2 5.49 3.76 8.13
C THR A 2 4.55 3.97 6.94
N GLU A 3 4.54 5.14 6.35
CA GLU A 3 3.66 5.46 5.20
C GLU A 3 4.13 4.82 3.89
N GLY A 4 5.43 4.58 3.75
CA GLY A 4 6.01 4.02 2.52
C GLY A 4 6.01 2.49 2.43
N LEU A 5 5.61 1.77 3.48
CA LEU A 5 5.66 0.31 3.53
C LEU A 5 4.48 -0.31 4.30
N ALA A 6 4.20 0.14 5.54
CA ALA A 6 3.31 -0.54 6.48
C ALA A 6 1.81 -0.58 6.06
N LEU A 7 1.39 0.20 5.09
CA LEU A 7 0.00 0.21 4.61
C LEU A 7 -0.20 -0.59 3.32
N PHE A 8 0.89 -0.98 2.65
CA PHE A 8 0.80 -1.51 1.30
C PHE A 8 0.21 -2.91 1.22
N SER A 9 0.36 -3.75 2.24
CA SER A 9 -0.33 -5.04 2.28
C SER A 9 -1.85 -4.87 2.35
N SER A 10 -2.33 -3.94 3.18
CA SER A 10 -3.75 -3.59 3.26
C SER A 10 -4.28 -3.05 1.94
N PHE A 11 -3.54 -2.14 1.31
CA PHE A 11 -3.94 -1.57 0.02
C PHE A 11 -4.08 -2.63 -1.06
N ILE A 12 -3.14 -3.57 -1.16
CA ILE A 12 -3.19 -4.66 -2.14
C ILE A 12 -4.40 -5.56 -1.90
N MET A 13 -4.67 -5.93 -0.65
CA MET A 13 -5.83 -6.76 -0.32
C MET A 13 -7.14 -6.03 -0.64
N LEU A 14 -7.23 -4.73 -0.38
CA LEU A 14 -8.41 -3.91 -0.69
C LEU A 14 -8.57 -3.68 -2.19
N LEU A 15 -7.49 -3.40 -2.94
CA LEU A 15 -7.53 -3.25 -4.41
C LEU A 15 -7.88 -4.55 -5.13
N ASN A 16 -7.70 -5.68 -4.51
CA ASN A 16 -8.08 -6.95 -5.11
C ASN A 16 -9.61 -7.08 -5.29
N PHE A 17 -10.44 -6.41 -4.47
CA PHE A 17 -11.89 -6.39 -4.66
C PHE A 17 -12.31 -5.71 -5.98
N PRO A 18 -11.92 -4.47 -6.28
CA PRO A 18 -12.24 -3.87 -7.58
C PRO A 18 -11.59 -4.57 -8.78
N ARG A 19 -10.43 -5.23 -8.60
CA ARG A 19 -9.85 -6.12 -9.63
C ARG A 19 -10.84 -7.20 -10.07
N HIS A 20 -11.66 -7.70 -9.15
CA HIS A 20 -12.72 -8.68 -9.42
C HIS A 20 -14.10 -8.03 -9.60
N GLY A 21 -14.18 -6.74 -9.91
CA GLY A 21 -15.42 -6.02 -10.19
C GLY A 21 -16.25 -5.68 -8.95
N LYS A 22 -15.71 -5.90 -7.73
CA LYS A 22 -16.38 -5.68 -6.44
C LYS A 22 -15.90 -4.36 -5.81
N MET A 23 -16.76 -3.70 -5.02
CA MET A 23 -16.42 -2.55 -4.17
C MET A 23 -15.62 -1.43 -4.89
N LYS A 24 -16.01 -1.08 -6.11
CA LYS A 24 -15.29 -0.12 -6.97
C LYS A 24 -15.08 1.24 -6.31
N GLY A 25 -16.07 1.78 -5.61
CA GLY A 25 -15.96 3.07 -4.90
C GLY A 25 -14.91 3.03 -3.78
N MET A 26 -14.83 1.93 -3.03
CA MET A 26 -13.75 1.73 -2.05
C MET A 26 -12.38 1.65 -2.75
N GLY A 27 -12.30 0.92 -3.86
CA GLY A 27 -11.08 0.81 -4.65
C GLY A 27 -10.55 2.16 -5.10
N GLN A 28 -11.42 3.08 -5.49
CA GLN A 28 -11.04 4.43 -5.87
C GLN A 28 -10.46 5.22 -4.70
N ILE A 29 -11.06 5.14 -3.52
CA ILE A 29 -10.54 5.76 -2.30
C ILE A 29 -9.16 5.20 -1.96
N VAL A 30 -9.00 3.88 -2.02
CA VAL A 30 -7.72 3.22 -1.77
C VAL A 30 -6.66 3.66 -2.78
N THR A 31 -7.00 3.78 -4.06
CA THR A 31 -6.07 4.29 -5.09
C THR A 31 -5.59 5.71 -4.77
N TRP A 32 -6.47 6.60 -4.36
CA TRP A 32 -6.08 7.95 -3.95
C TRP A 32 -5.16 7.93 -2.73
N SER A 33 -5.50 7.11 -1.71
CA SER A 33 -4.64 6.95 -0.53
C SER A 33 -3.24 6.45 -0.90
N ILE A 34 -3.12 5.49 -1.82
CA ILE A 34 -1.81 5.00 -2.29
C ILE A 34 -1.00 6.12 -2.95
N VAL A 35 -1.64 6.95 -3.76
CA VAL A 35 -0.99 8.09 -4.41
C VAL A 35 -0.47 9.08 -3.36
N ASP A 36 -1.30 9.45 -2.39
CA ASP A 36 -0.93 10.36 -1.31
C ASP A 36 0.23 9.81 -0.48
N GLU A 37 0.13 8.55 -0.01
CA GLU A 37 1.19 7.91 0.79
C GLU A 37 2.49 7.74 0.00
N THR A 38 2.40 7.53 -1.31
CA THR A 38 3.58 7.47 -2.17
C THR A 38 4.25 8.84 -2.26
N GLN A 39 3.50 9.92 -2.42
CA GLN A 39 4.03 11.29 -2.43
C GLN A 39 4.65 11.67 -1.10
N HIS A 40 4.00 11.32 0.02
CA HIS A 40 4.56 11.53 1.36
C HIS A 40 5.89 10.80 1.53
N ALA A 41 5.95 9.52 1.17
CA ALA A 41 7.17 8.73 1.26
C ALA A 41 8.31 9.30 0.39
N GLU A 42 8.00 9.73 -0.84
CA GLU A 42 8.98 10.36 -1.74
C GLU A 42 9.47 11.70 -1.20
N GLY A 43 8.57 12.53 -0.67
CA GLY A 43 8.91 13.80 -0.03
C GLY A 43 9.83 13.60 1.17
N MET A 44 9.52 12.64 2.05
CA MET A 44 10.34 12.31 3.22
C MET A 44 11.70 11.71 2.84
N ILE A 45 11.75 10.87 1.80
CA ILE A 45 13.02 10.33 1.28
C ILE A 45 13.89 11.47 0.71
N LYS A 46 13.29 12.41 -0.02
CA LYS A 46 14.01 13.58 -0.55
C LYS A 46 14.57 14.43 0.59
N LEU A 47 13.74 14.74 1.60
CA LEU A 47 14.16 15.48 2.78
C LEU A 47 15.32 14.76 3.50
N PHE A 48 15.20 13.47 3.72
CA PHE A 48 16.25 12.66 4.34
C PHE A 48 17.57 12.71 3.54
N ARG A 49 17.50 12.56 2.22
CA ARG A 49 18.69 12.63 1.37
C ARG A 49 19.36 14.00 1.43
N THR A 50 18.57 15.09 1.34
CA THR A 50 19.10 16.45 1.47
C THR A 50 19.76 16.63 2.83
N TYR A 51 19.12 16.17 3.92
CA TYR A 51 19.69 16.25 5.26
C TYR A 51 21.01 15.48 5.39
N VAL A 52 21.11 14.29 4.78
CA VAL A 52 22.37 13.51 4.73
C VAL A 52 23.45 14.23 3.92
N GLU A 53 23.09 14.88 2.81
CA GLU A 53 24.03 15.64 1.98
C GLU A 53 24.60 16.84 2.75
N GLU A 54 23.80 17.51 3.57
CA GLU A 54 24.21 18.63 4.42
C GLU A 54 24.98 18.18 5.67
N ASN A 55 24.81 16.94 6.14
CA ASN A 55 25.36 16.37 7.36
C ASN A 55 25.97 14.99 7.09
N ILE A 56 27.02 14.96 6.28
CA ILE A 56 27.57 13.68 5.76
C ILE A 56 28.07 12.73 6.85
N GLU A 57 28.43 13.24 8.02
CA GLU A 57 28.89 12.45 9.16
C GLU A 57 27.80 11.52 9.74
N ILE A 58 26.53 11.82 9.52
CA ILE A 58 25.44 10.93 9.93
C ILE A 58 25.29 9.72 9.02
N TRP A 59 25.84 9.76 7.78
CA TRP A 59 25.75 8.66 6.82
C TRP A 59 26.82 7.59 7.07
N ASN A 60 26.86 7.09 8.27
CA ASN A 60 27.79 6.07 8.74
C ASN A 60 27.15 4.68 8.81
N ASP A 61 27.96 3.67 9.11
CA ASP A 61 27.49 2.27 9.12
C ASP A 61 26.46 2.00 10.21
N LYS A 62 26.51 2.73 11.32
CA LYS A 62 25.50 2.63 12.39
C LYS A 62 24.13 3.08 11.88
N THR A 63 24.04 4.26 11.27
CA THR A 63 22.78 4.79 10.71
C THR A 63 22.23 3.84 9.63
N LYS A 64 23.09 3.35 8.73
CA LYS A 64 22.66 2.38 7.71
C LYS A 64 22.13 1.09 8.33
N SER A 65 22.78 0.56 9.36
CA SER A 65 22.34 -0.63 10.08
C SER A 65 20.98 -0.42 10.76
N GLU A 66 20.77 0.74 11.36
CA GLU A 66 19.49 1.10 11.98
C GLU A 66 18.36 1.19 10.95
N ILE A 67 18.62 1.73 9.76
CA ILE A 67 17.65 1.80 8.66
C ILE A 67 17.30 0.39 8.18
N TYR A 68 18.30 -0.49 7.97
CA TYR A 68 18.05 -1.87 7.57
C TYR A 68 17.24 -2.63 8.62
N SER A 69 17.61 -2.53 9.89
CA SER A 69 16.89 -3.17 10.99
C SER A 69 15.44 -2.67 11.08
N THR A 70 15.22 -1.38 10.82
CA THR A 70 13.86 -0.82 10.78
C THR A 70 13.06 -1.39 9.61
N ALA A 71 13.65 -1.48 8.43
CA ALA A 71 12.99 -2.06 7.26
C ALA A 71 12.61 -3.54 7.49
N GLU A 72 13.53 -4.34 8.02
CA GLU A 72 13.28 -5.75 8.37
C GLU A 72 12.14 -5.88 9.39
N LYS A 73 12.18 -5.09 10.46
CA LYS A 73 11.13 -5.08 11.48
C LYS A 73 9.76 -4.71 10.91
N MET A 74 9.69 -3.75 10.00
CA MET A 74 8.43 -3.37 9.35
C MET A 74 7.90 -4.49 8.46
N VAL A 75 8.78 -5.16 7.69
CA VAL A 75 8.39 -6.33 6.88
C VAL A 75 7.87 -7.47 7.75
N ASP A 76 8.52 -7.74 8.88
CA ASP A 76 8.05 -8.77 9.83
C ASP A 76 6.67 -8.45 10.43
N LEU A 77 6.39 -7.16 10.68
CA LEU A 77 5.08 -6.72 11.16
C LEU A 77 4.01 -6.87 10.08
N GLU A 78 4.32 -6.50 8.84
CA GLU A 78 3.42 -6.69 7.70
C GLU A 78 3.15 -8.18 7.42
N ASP A 79 4.18 -9.05 7.51
CA ASP A 79 4.00 -10.50 7.39
C ASP A 79 3.00 -11.04 8.42
N LYS A 80 3.10 -10.60 9.68
CA LYS A 80 2.17 -10.99 10.75
C LYS A 80 0.75 -10.47 10.50
N PHE A 81 0.64 -9.26 9.99
CA PHE A 81 -0.64 -8.70 9.60
C PHE A 81 -1.29 -9.47 8.45
N VAL A 82 -0.52 -9.81 7.41
CA VAL A 82 -0.99 -10.65 6.30
C VAL A 82 -1.46 -12.01 6.81
N ASP A 83 -0.68 -12.68 7.66
CA ASP A 83 -1.06 -13.96 8.26
C ASP A 83 -2.37 -13.85 9.07
N LEU A 84 -2.54 -12.76 9.82
CA LEU A 84 -3.77 -12.51 10.57
C LEU A 84 -4.97 -12.29 9.64
N ALA A 85 -4.82 -11.48 8.59
CA ALA A 85 -5.87 -11.18 7.64
C ALA A 85 -6.36 -12.45 6.92
N PHE A 86 -5.44 -13.30 6.47
CA PHE A 86 -5.79 -14.54 5.76
C PHE A 86 -6.33 -15.66 6.67
N LYS A 87 -6.17 -15.56 8.01
CA LYS A 87 -6.88 -16.45 8.94
C LYS A 87 -8.40 -16.30 8.91
N MET A 88 -8.89 -15.14 8.48
CA MET A 88 -10.33 -14.86 8.37
C MET A 88 -10.97 -15.47 7.13
N GLY A 89 -10.18 -15.99 6.20
CA GLY A 89 -10.63 -16.64 4.98
C GLY A 89 -9.70 -16.39 3.80
N ALA A 90 -9.92 -17.17 2.73
CA ALA A 90 -9.18 -16.99 1.48
C ALA A 90 -9.64 -15.73 0.74
N VAL A 91 -8.70 -15.06 0.09
CA VAL A 91 -8.96 -13.93 -0.81
C VAL A 91 -8.85 -14.42 -2.24
N GLU A 92 -9.91 -14.22 -3.04
CA GLU A 92 -9.98 -14.69 -4.42
C GLU A 92 -8.82 -14.12 -5.26
N GLY A 93 -8.04 -15.00 -5.90
CA GLY A 93 -6.95 -14.61 -6.79
C GLY A 93 -5.77 -13.88 -6.13
N LEU A 94 -5.60 -14.03 -4.81
CA LEU A 94 -4.49 -13.47 -4.04
C LEU A 94 -4.09 -14.44 -2.91
N SER A 95 -2.81 -14.75 -2.82
CA SER A 95 -2.24 -15.59 -1.75
C SER A 95 -1.47 -14.76 -0.73
N PRO A 96 -1.33 -15.25 0.52
CA PRO A 96 -0.46 -14.61 1.52
C PRO A 96 0.98 -14.42 1.03
N ASP A 97 1.54 -15.42 0.36
CA ASP A 97 2.92 -15.37 -0.12
C ASP A 97 3.13 -14.31 -1.20
N GLU A 98 2.16 -14.10 -2.09
CA GLU A 98 2.22 -13.03 -3.08
C GLU A 98 2.22 -11.65 -2.41
N VAL A 99 1.36 -11.43 -1.42
CA VAL A 99 1.32 -10.16 -0.66
C VAL A 99 2.63 -9.95 0.10
N LYS A 100 3.13 -10.95 0.80
CA LYS A 100 4.42 -10.87 1.52
C LYS A 100 5.58 -10.58 0.59
N ASN A 101 5.61 -11.21 -0.59
CA ASN A 101 6.65 -10.94 -1.58
C ASN A 101 6.54 -9.52 -2.16
N TYR A 102 5.32 -9.01 -2.33
CA TYR A 102 5.09 -7.63 -2.73
C TYR A 102 5.62 -6.64 -1.68
N ILE A 103 5.41 -6.89 -0.39
CA ILE A 103 5.96 -6.05 0.69
C ILE A 103 7.49 -6.02 0.65
N ARG A 104 8.15 -7.15 0.36
CA ARG A 104 9.60 -7.20 0.16
C ARG A 104 10.06 -6.39 -1.04
N TYR A 105 9.29 -6.42 -2.13
CA TYR A 105 9.54 -5.59 -3.30
C TYR A 105 9.47 -4.10 -2.94
N ILE A 106 8.43 -3.67 -2.22
CA ILE A 106 8.29 -2.28 -1.77
C ILE A 106 9.43 -1.88 -0.83
N ALA A 107 9.81 -2.73 0.13
CA ALA A 107 10.92 -2.47 1.04
C ALA A 107 12.24 -2.23 0.28
N ASP A 108 12.57 -3.08 -0.68
CA ASP A 108 13.74 -2.91 -1.54
C ASP A 108 13.69 -1.60 -2.33
N ARG A 109 12.54 -1.24 -2.88
CA ARG A 109 12.36 0.03 -3.59
C ARG A 109 12.58 1.25 -2.69
N ARG A 110 12.07 1.24 -1.47
CA ARG A 110 12.27 2.33 -0.50
C ARG A 110 13.75 2.44 -0.09
N LEU A 111 14.42 1.32 0.19
CA LEU A 111 15.85 1.31 0.49
C LEU A 111 16.68 1.87 -0.67
N ILE A 112 16.41 1.45 -1.90
CA ILE A 112 17.09 1.96 -3.10
C ILE A 112 16.86 3.46 -3.28
N SER A 113 15.65 3.95 -3.07
CA SER A 113 15.33 5.38 -3.15
C SER A 113 16.07 6.21 -2.09
N MET A 114 16.41 5.62 -0.95
CA MET A 114 17.25 6.23 0.09
C MET A 114 18.76 6.17 -0.22
N GLY A 115 19.17 5.58 -1.34
CA GLY A 115 20.58 5.41 -1.73
C GLY A 115 21.24 4.15 -1.13
N MET A 116 20.45 3.20 -0.66
CA MET A 116 20.91 1.94 -0.07
C MET A 116 20.70 0.77 -1.02
N LYS A 117 21.22 -0.40 -0.68
CA LYS A 117 20.97 -1.64 -1.44
C LYS A 117 19.73 -2.33 -0.91
N GLY A 118 18.91 -2.90 -1.80
CA GLY A 118 17.82 -3.80 -1.39
C GLY A 118 18.37 -5.07 -0.72
N ILE A 119 17.65 -5.55 0.28
CA ILE A 119 18.03 -6.74 1.09
C ILE A 119 17.32 -8.00 0.64
N TYR A 120 16.10 -7.88 0.14
CA TYR A 120 15.28 -9.03 -0.29
C TYR A 120 15.52 -9.44 -1.73
N LYS A 121 16.13 -8.56 -2.54
CA LYS A 121 16.51 -8.80 -3.95
C LYS A 121 15.32 -9.10 -4.87
N VAL A 122 14.15 -8.57 -4.54
CA VAL A 122 12.95 -8.69 -5.38
C VAL A 122 13.03 -7.63 -6.48
N LYS A 123 13.39 -8.05 -7.69
CA LYS A 123 13.67 -7.14 -8.82
C LYS A 123 12.43 -6.66 -9.56
N THR A 124 11.40 -7.48 -9.60
CA THR A 124 10.17 -7.22 -10.37
C THR A 124 8.96 -7.22 -9.45
N ASN A 125 7.98 -6.38 -9.75
CA ASN A 125 6.72 -6.36 -9.01
C ASN A 125 6.02 -7.72 -9.14
N PRO A 126 5.79 -8.45 -8.03
CA PRO A 126 5.09 -9.73 -8.07
C PRO A 126 3.59 -9.59 -8.35
N LEU A 127 3.04 -8.38 -8.26
CA LEU A 127 1.63 -8.07 -8.48
C LEU A 127 1.47 -6.95 -9.53
N PRO A 128 1.84 -7.19 -10.81
CA PRO A 128 1.90 -6.14 -11.83
C PRO A 128 0.53 -5.51 -12.14
N TRP A 129 -0.56 -6.17 -11.80
CA TRP A 129 -1.91 -5.64 -11.95
C TRP A 129 -2.16 -4.40 -11.06
N GLU A 130 -1.46 -4.28 -9.95
CA GLU A 130 -1.55 -3.14 -9.03
C GLU A 130 -1.13 -1.84 -9.75
N GLU A 131 0.01 -1.85 -10.42
CA GLU A 131 0.49 -0.70 -11.19
C GLU A 131 -0.52 -0.27 -12.26
N THR A 132 -1.17 -1.24 -12.90
CA THR A 132 -2.23 -0.97 -13.88
C THR A 132 -3.43 -0.28 -13.25
N MET A 133 -3.82 -0.68 -12.05
CA MET A 133 -4.96 -0.09 -11.34
C MET A 133 -4.66 1.32 -10.80
N ILE A 134 -3.45 1.55 -10.30
CA ILE A 134 -3.04 2.85 -9.75
C ILE A 134 -2.79 3.86 -10.87
N ASN A 135 -2.16 3.43 -11.96
CA ASN A 135 -1.82 4.29 -13.09
C ASN A 135 -2.92 4.39 -14.15
N ALA A 136 -4.05 3.71 -13.97
CA ALA A 136 -5.20 3.88 -14.85
C ALA A 136 -5.60 5.37 -14.84
N PRO A 137 -5.67 6.04 -15.99
CA PRO A 137 -5.98 7.46 -16.04
C PRO A 137 -7.36 7.70 -15.43
N THR A 138 -7.39 8.22 -14.23
CA THR A 138 -8.59 8.79 -13.64
C THR A 138 -8.86 10.10 -14.37
N HIS A 139 -9.59 10.04 -15.49
CA HIS A 139 -10.01 11.22 -16.23
C HIS A 139 -11.06 12.07 -15.49
N THR A 140 -11.32 11.77 -14.23
CA THR A 140 -12.32 12.44 -13.44
C THR A 140 -11.69 13.02 -12.17
N ASN A 141 -11.85 14.34 -12.05
CA ASN A 141 -11.52 15.07 -10.83
C ASN A 141 -12.38 14.56 -9.67
N PHE A 142 -11.83 14.46 -8.46
CA PHE A 142 -12.53 14.05 -7.23
C PHE A 142 -13.90 14.75 -7.06
N PHE A 143 -13.98 16.02 -7.43
CA PHE A 143 -15.21 16.83 -7.34
C PHE A 143 -16.19 16.60 -8.50
N GLU A 144 -15.77 15.95 -9.58
CA GLU A 144 -16.59 15.66 -10.76
C GLU A 144 -17.10 14.21 -10.77
N ASN A 145 -16.45 13.31 -10.04
CA ASN A 145 -16.95 11.95 -9.84
C ASN A 145 -18.14 11.97 -8.87
N ARG A 146 -19.33 12.09 -9.42
CA ARG A 146 -20.50 11.61 -8.66
C ARG A 146 -20.28 10.11 -8.43
N ALA A 147 -20.59 9.63 -7.23
CA ALA A 147 -20.57 8.21 -6.87
C ALA A 147 -21.66 7.43 -7.66
N THR A 148 -21.55 7.46 -9.01
CA THR A 148 -22.50 6.80 -9.91
C THR A 148 -22.35 5.28 -9.90
N ASP A 149 -21.22 4.78 -9.40
CA ASP A 149 -20.97 3.34 -9.20
C ASP A 149 -21.52 2.80 -7.87
N TYR A 150 -22.17 3.62 -7.07
CA TYR A 150 -22.99 3.11 -5.98
C TYR A 150 -24.21 2.42 -6.57
N ALA A 151 -24.15 1.10 -6.63
CA ALA A 151 -25.31 0.29 -6.97
C ALA A 151 -26.41 0.60 -5.95
N LYS A 152 -27.40 1.41 -6.33
CA LYS A 152 -28.64 1.67 -5.56
C LYS A 152 -29.50 0.41 -5.35
N GLY A 153 -28.95 -0.78 -5.57
CA GLY A 153 -29.68 -2.03 -5.62
C GLY A 153 -29.63 -2.89 -4.36
N ALA A 154 -28.92 -2.51 -3.33
CA ALA A 154 -28.69 -3.40 -2.18
C ALA A 154 -29.38 -2.98 -0.87
N LEU A 155 -30.14 -1.90 -0.86
CA LEU A 155 -30.95 -1.50 0.30
C LEU A 155 -32.43 -1.79 -0.02
N ASN A 156 -32.81 -3.04 0.10
CA ASN A 156 -34.22 -3.42 0.31
C ASN A 156 -34.46 -3.32 1.82
N GLY A 157 -35.06 -2.24 2.27
CA GLY A 157 -35.42 -1.99 3.66
C GLY A 157 -35.57 -0.49 3.92
N ASP A 158 -36.47 -0.14 4.83
CA ASP A 158 -36.65 1.23 5.30
C ASP A 158 -35.77 1.46 6.54
N TRP A 159 -35.35 2.71 6.78
CA TRP A 159 -34.61 3.09 8.00
C TRP A 159 -35.36 2.74 9.29
N SER A 160 -36.69 2.61 9.23
CA SER A 160 -37.52 2.13 10.34
C SER A 160 -37.18 0.70 10.77
N ASP A 161 -36.65 -0.14 9.87
CA ASP A 161 -36.31 -1.54 10.16
C ASP A 161 -35.01 -1.67 10.98
N VAL A 162 -34.16 -0.63 10.96
CA VAL A 162 -32.88 -0.60 11.69
C VAL A 162 -33.07 -0.30 13.19
N TRP A 163 -34.19 0.33 13.56
CA TRP A 163 -34.45 0.78 14.92
C TRP A 163 -35.62 0.04 15.59
N ALA A 164 -36.12 -1.02 14.99
CA ALA A 164 -37.27 -1.82 15.46
C ALA A 164 -36.88 -2.97 16.41
N ASN A 165 -35.81 -2.82 17.21
CA ASN A 165 -35.46 -3.74 18.32
C ASN A 165 -35.30 -2.98 19.61
#